data_0059cec70625637169ca78b38bb9c231
#
_entry.id   0059cec70625637169ca78b38bb9c231
#
_cell.length_a   1.000
_cell.length_b   1.000
_cell.length_c   1.000
_cell.angle_alpha   90.00
_cell.angle_beta   90.00
_cell.angle_gamma   90.00
#
_symmetry.space_group_name_H-M   'P 1'
#
loop_
_entity.id
_entity.type
_entity.pdbx_description
1 polymer ?
#
loop_
_entity_poly.entity_id
_entity_poly.type
_entity_poly.pdbx_seq_one_letter_code
_entity_poly.pdbx_strand_id
1 'polypeptide(L)'
;VADQRLRREAERAADDARWPTIRGARGNNLKNLSVRIPLGVMTCVTGVSGSGKSTLVNDTLYLFTAEKLNGQSETPHAPCDRIDGLDSVDRVIDISQSPIGRTPRSNPATYTGLFTPIRELFAGTQEARSRGYKAGRFSFNVKGGRCEECQGDGVLKVEMHFLPDIYVPCDVCKGQRYNRETLEIRYKGRNINDVLEMTVEDALPFFAAIPMIAPKLQTLMEVGLSYVRLGQNATTLSGGEAQRVKLAKELSKRATGNTLYILDEP
;
A
#
# COMPACT_ATOMS: atom_id res chain seq x y z
N VAL A 1 6.53 -13.28 -29.36
CA VAL A 1 5.09 -13.61 -29.31
C VAL A 1 4.33 -12.69 -28.36
N ALA A 2 4.84 -12.43 -27.14
CA ALA A 2 4.22 -11.52 -26.18
C ALA A 2 4.15 -10.06 -26.69
N ASP A 3 5.21 -9.59 -27.35
CA ASP A 3 5.30 -8.23 -27.91
C ASP A 3 4.28 -7.97 -29.04
N GLN A 4 4.02 -8.97 -29.89
CA GLN A 4 3.01 -8.85 -30.95
C GLN A 4 1.57 -8.85 -30.41
N ARG A 5 1.31 -9.53 -29.31
CA ARG A 5 0.00 -9.52 -28.66
C ARG A 5 -0.27 -8.16 -28.02
N LEU A 6 0.70 -7.63 -27.29
CA LEU A 6 0.63 -6.30 -26.67
C LEU A 6 0.45 -5.19 -27.73
N ARG A 7 1.14 -5.27 -28.86
CA ARG A 7 0.95 -4.32 -29.97
C ARG A 7 -0.46 -4.39 -30.57
N ARG A 8 -1.01 -5.59 -30.79
CA ARG A 8 -2.37 -5.76 -31.31
C ARG A 8 -3.45 -5.32 -30.32
N GLU A 9 -3.21 -5.50 -29.04
CA GLU A 9 -4.11 -5.00 -27.97
C GLU A 9 -4.05 -3.46 -27.90
N ALA A 10 -2.87 -2.87 -28.02
CA ALA A 10 -2.69 -1.42 -28.12
C ALA A 10 -3.32 -0.83 -29.40
N GLU A 11 -3.18 -1.49 -30.54
CA GLU A 11 -3.82 -1.07 -31.80
C GLU A 11 -5.34 -1.16 -31.76
N ARG A 12 -5.92 -2.18 -31.10
CA ARG A 12 -7.36 -2.28 -30.86
C ARG A 12 -7.88 -1.22 -29.89
N ALA A 13 -7.12 -0.93 -28.84
CA ALA A 13 -7.43 0.18 -27.93
C ALA A 13 -7.31 1.54 -28.62
N ALA A 14 -6.50 1.65 -29.70
CA ALA A 14 -6.33 2.84 -30.51
C ALA A 14 -7.56 3.22 -31.33
N ASP A 15 -8.35 2.24 -31.72
CA ASP A 15 -9.55 2.40 -32.56
C ASP A 15 -10.80 2.78 -31.74
N ASP A 16 -10.74 2.70 -30.41
CA ASP A 16 -11.87 2.99 -29.54
C ASP A 16 -11.86 4.49 -29.15
N ALA A 17 -12.90 5.22 -29.54
CA ALA A 17 -13.06 6.69 -29.39
C ALA A 17 -13.12 7.21 -27.93
N ARG A 18 -12.73 6.40 -26.94
CA ARG A 18 -12.87 6.67 -25.50
C ARG A 18 -11.56 6.96 -24.75
N TRP A 19 -10.57 7.52 -25.41
CA TRP A 19 -9.29 7.79 -24.78
C TRP A 19 -9.30 9.10 -24.00
N PRO A 20 -8.92 9.10 -22.71
CA PRO A 20 -8.55 10.32 -22.03
C PRO A 20 -7.54 11.12 -22.85
N THR A 21 -7.89 12.34 -23.19
CA THR A 21 -7.06 13.23 -24.00
C THR A 21 -6.79 14.51 -23.21
N ILE A 22 -5.56 14.67 -22.77
CA ILE A 22 -5.08 15.93 -22.20
C ILE A 22 -4.89 16.92 -23.32
N ARG A 23 -5.43 18.14 -23.18
CA ARG A 23 -5.25 19.23 -24.15
C ARG A 23 -4.62 20.43 -23.48
N GLY A 24 -3.60 20.96 -24.14
CA GLY A 24 -3.00 22.22 -23.76
C GLY A 24 -2.28 22.21 -22.40
N ALA A 25 -1.61 21.11 -22.03
CA ALA A 25 -0.82 21.07 -20.81
C ALA A 25 0.34 22.06 -20.83
N ARG A 26 0.38 22.97 -19.83
CA ARG A 26 1.35 24.09 -19.76
C ARG A 26 2.04 24.21 -18.40
N GLY A 27 1.89 23.20 -17.54
CA GLY A 27 2.55 23.20 -16.24
C GLY A 27 4.07 23.16 -16.37
N ASN A 28 4.80 23.92 -15.56
CA ASN A 28 6.26 23.97 -15.53
C ASN A 28 6.88 24.14 -16.93
N ASN A 29 7.60 23.12 -17.41
CA ASN A 29 8.29 23.14 -18.70
C ASN A 29 7.48 22.58 -19.89
N LEU A 30 6.21 22.20 -19.68
CA LEU A 30 5.33 21.70 -20.75
C LEU A 30 4.92 22.85 -21.69
N LYS A 31 5.06 22.61 -23.00
CA LYS A 31 4.83 23.63 -24.04
C LYS A 31 3.52 23.37 -24.78
N ASN A 32 2.38 23.58 -24.11
CA ASN A 32 1.04 23.39 -24.71
C ASN A 32 0.84 21.98 -25.30
N LEU A 33 1.24 20.97 -24.54
CA LEU A 33 1.27 19.58 -24.97
C LEU A 33 -0.15 18.98 -24.97
N SER A 34 -0.49 18.25 -26.04
CA SER A 34 -1.70 17.44 -26.09
C SER A 34 -1.35 15.95 -26.24
N VAL A 35 -1.90 15.11 -25.37
CA VAL A 35 -1.56 13.67 -25.31
C VAL A 35 -2.84 12.85 -25.14
N ARG A 36 -2.91 11.73 -25.88
CA ARG A 36 -3.94 10.69 -25.70
C ARG A 36 -3.37 9.54 -24.88
N ILE A 37 -4.16 9.05 -23.94
CA ILE A 37 -3.78 7.96 -23.04
C ILE A 37 -4.75 6.80 -23.26
N PRO A 38 -4.28 5.65 -23.82
CA PRO A 38 -5.15 4.51 -24.04
C PRO A 38 -5.62 3.89 -22.71
N LEU A 39 -6.90 3.53 -22.62
CA LEU A 39 -7.47 2.80 -21.49
C LEU A 39 -7.38 1.28 -21.71
N GLY A 40 -7.39 0.53 -20.60
CA GLY A 40 -7.35 -0.94 -20.63
C GLY A 40 -5.98 -1.54 -20.96
N VAL A 41 -4.95 -0.72 -21.03
CA VAL A 41 -3.56 -1.13 -21.29
C VAL A 41 -2.61 -0.43 -20.33
N MET A 42 -1.39 -0.98 -20.21
CA MET A 42 -0.31 -0.31 -19.49
C MET A 42 0.35 0.73 -20.41
N THR A 43 0.34 1.99 -19.98
CA THR A 43 1.01 3.09 -20.69
C THR A 43 2.24 3.52 -19.91
N CYS A 44 3.40 3.52 -20.54
CA CYS A 44 4.66 3.94 -19.93
C CYS A 44 5.08 5.32 -20.47
N VAL A 45 5.28 6.28 -19.53
CA VAL A 45 5.77 7.63 -19.83
C VAL A 45 7.25 7.70 -19.48
N THR A 46 8.12 7.80 -20.50
CA THR A 46 9.58 7.81 -20.35
C THR A 46 10.18 9.15 -20.73
N GLY A 47 11.41 9.39 -20.28
CA GLY A 47 12.17 10.58 -20.62
C GLY A 47 13.23 10.92 -19.56
N VAL A 48 14.14 11.84 -19.87
CA VAL A 48 15.17 12.30 -18.96
C VAL A 48 14.59 13.01 -17.72
N SER A 49 15.36 13.09 -16.64
CA SER A 49 14.96 13.87 -15.46
C SER A 49 14.67 15.33 -15.87
N GLY A 50 13.62 15.92 -15.29
CA GLY A 50 13.21 17.29 -15.62
C GLY A 50 12.45 17.45 -16.95
N SER A 51 12.17 16.37 -17.71
CA SER A 51 11.41 16.47 -18.97
C SER A 51 9.93 16.79 -18.82
N GLY A 52 9.39 16.83 -17.59
CA GLY A 52 7.99 17.16 -17.32
C GLY A 52 7.07 15.93 -17.15
N LYS A 53 7.62 14.72 -16.99
CA LYS A 53 6.83 13.49 -16.80
C LYS A 53 5.87 13.61 -15.61
N SER A 54 6.40 13.92 -14.42
CA SER A 54 5.58 14.06 -13.20
C SER A 54 4.58 15.21 -13.33
N THR A 55 4.96 16.31 -13.98
CA THR A 55 4.04 17.43 -14.26
C THR A 55 2.88 17.00 -15.15
N LEU A 56 3.14 16.16 -16.17
CA LEU A 56 2.09 15.66 -17.08
C LEU A 56 1.19 14.63 -16.36
N VAL A 57 1.79 13.66 -15.65
CA VAL A 57 1.09 12.51 -15.10
C VAL A 57 0.49 12.84 -13.73
N ASN A 58 1.30 13.37 -12.81
CA ASN A 58 0.85 13.61 -11.44
C ASN A 58 0.13 14.95 -11.32
N ASP A 59 0.80 16.06 -11.74
CA ASP A 59 0.25 17.39 -11.50
C ASP A 59 -0.90 17.72 -12.47
N THR A 60 -0.93 17.16 -13.68
CA THR A 60 -1.99 17.43 -14.67
C THR A 60 -3.04 16.33 -14.66
N LEU A 61 -2.69 15.10 -15.10
CA LEU A 61 -3.66 14.02 -15.27
C LEU A 61 -4.30 13.60 -13.97
N TYR A 62 -3.49 13.26 -12.97
CA TYR A 62 -4.01 12.76 -11.69
C TYR A 62 -4.86 13.80 -10.97
N LEU A 63 -4.31 14.99 -10.73
CA LEU A 63 -5.02 16.02 -9.96
C LEU A 63 -6.30 16.50 -10.66
N PHE A 64 -6.27 16.70 -11.99
CA PHE A 64 -7.46 17.06 -12.76
C PHE A 64 -8.54 15.96 -12.67
N THR A 65 -8.13 14.69 -12.84
CA THR A 65 -9.08 13.56 -12.78
C THR A 65 -9.64 13.39 -11.36
N ALA A 66 -8.81 13.54 -10.33
CA ALA A 66 -9.24 13.47 -8.94
C ALA A 66 -10.23 14.61 -8.60
N GLU A 67 -9.98 15.82 -9.06
CA GLU A 67 -10.89 16.96 -8.89
C GLU A 67 -12.24 16.71 -9.59
N LYS A 68 -12.22 16.25 -10.85
CA LYS A 68 -13.45 15.93 -11.61
C LYS A 68 -14.28 14.83 -10.95
N LEU A 69 -13.63 13.76 -10.44
CA LEU A 69 -14.33 12.60 -9.85
C LEU A 69 -14.77 12.83 -8.39
N ASN A 70 -13.99 13.56 -7.61
CA ASN A 70 -14.26 13.76 -6.17
C ASN A 70 -14.86 15.13 -5.83
N GLY A 71 -14.97 16.05 -6.80
CA GLY A 71 -15.57 17.37 -6.65
C GLY A 71 -14.71 18.44 -5.99
N GLN A 72 -13.63 18.07 -5.30
CA GLN A 72 -12.64 19.00 -4.73
C GLN A 72 -11.28 18.33 -4.63
N SER A 73 -10.22 19.06 -4.91
CA SER A 73 -8.82 18.67 -4.66
C SER A 73 -8.19 19.68 -3.70
N GLU A 74 -7.45 19.20 -2.70
CA GLU A 74 -6.68 20.07 -1.81
C GLU A 74 -5.56 20.83 -2.55
N THR A 75 -5.09 20.23 -3.66
CA THR A 75 -4.03 20.81 -4.50
C THR A 75 -4.60 21.04 -5.90
N PRO A 76 -4.49 22.28 -6.44
CA PRO A 76 -4.96 22.56 -7.80
C PRO A 76 -4.11 21.80 -8.83
N HIS A 77 -4.74 21.33 -9.90
CA HIS A 77 -4.04 20.70 -11.01
C HIS A 77 -3.16 21.72 -11.79
N ALA A 78 -2.12 21.22 -12.47
CA ALA A 78 -1.30 22.07 -13.32
C ALA A 78 -2.12 22.62 -14.52
N PRO A 79 -1.78 23.82 -15.05
CA PRO A 79 -2.54 24.46 -16.12
C PRO A 79 -2.67 23.59 -17.36
N CYS A 80 -3.90 23.31 -17.76
CA CYS A 80 -4.27 22.68 -19.03
C CYS A 80 -5.61 23.24 -19.50
N ASP A 81 -5.94 23.07 -20.79
CA ASP A 81 -7.22 23.56 -21.32
C ASP A 81 -8.38 22.68 -20.84
N ARG A 82 -8.24 21.36 -21.00
CA ARG A 82 -9.20 20.34 -20.57
C ARG A 82 -8.65 18.94 -20.70
N ILE A 83 -9.33 17.97 -20.07
CA ILE A 83 -9.11 16.55 -20.31
C ILE A 83 -10.45 15.93 -20.75
N ASP A 84 -10.49 15.47 -22.02
CA ASP A 84 -11.65 14.80 -22.60
C ASP A 84 -11.60 13.29 -22.27
N GLY A 85 -12.75 12.56 -22.38
CA GLY A 85 -12.80 11.10 -22.32
C GLY A 85 -12.68 10.50 -20.91
N LEU A 86 -12.80 11.30 -19.85
CA LEU A 86 -12.77 10.81 -18.45
C LEU A 86 -14.09 10.17 -17.98
N ASP A 87 -15.16 10.23 -18.79
CA ASP A 87 -16.47 9.70 -18.40
C ASP A 87 -16.51 8.16 -18.30
N SER A 88 -15.49 7.51 -18.86
CA SER A 88 -15.27 6.06 -18.73
C SER A 88 -14.40 5.67 -17.51
N VAL A 89 -13.94 6.63 -16.70
CA VAL A 89 -13.11 6.40 -15.51
C VAL A 89 -13.93 6.70 -14.28
N ASP A 90 -14.15 5.70 -13.41
CA ASP A 90 -14.90 5.84 -12.17
C ASP A 90 -14.02 6.23 -10.99
N ARG A 91 -12.71 5.94 -11.10
CA ARG A 91 -11.76 6.12 -10.01
C ARG A 91 -10.35 6.37 -10.53
N VAL A 92 -9.61 7.23 -9.85
CA VAL A 92 -8.15 7.39 -10.06
C VAL A 92 -7.41 7.12 -8.76
N ILE A 93 -6.31 6.40 -8.84
CA ILE A 93 -5.48 6.02 -7.68
C ILE A 93 -4.02 6.34 -8.00
N ASP A 94 -3.42 7.16 -7.15
CA ASP A 94 -1.97 7.42 -7.16
C ASP A 94 -1.25 6.39 -6.27
N ILE A 95 -0.27 5.71 -6.83
CA ILE A 95 0.59 4.74 -6.16
C ILE A 95 2.02 5.28 -6.14
N SER A 96 2.25 6.21 -5.24
CA SER A 96 3.55 6.88 -5.06
C SER A 96 4.51 6.06 -4.19
N GLN A 97 5.79 6.40 -4.24
CA GLN A 97 6.84 5.81 -3.39
C GLN A 97 6.84 6.37 -1.96
N SER A 98 5.92 7.27 -1.60
CA SER A 98 5.81 7.80 -0.24
C SER A 98 5.62 6.67 0.78
N PRO A 99 6.15 6.80 2.01
CA PRO A 99 6.01 5.78 3.05
C PRO A 99 4.55 5.41 3.33
N ILE A 100 4.27 4.14 3.64
CA ILE A 100 2.93 3.65 4.04
C ILE A 100 2.53 4.08 5.45
N GLY A 101 3.41 4.75 6.17
CA GLY A 101 3.19 5.32 7.49
C GLY A 101 4.47 5.92 8.06
N ARG A 102 4.32 6.81 9.04
CA ARG A 102 5.42 7.57 9.64
C ARG A 102 5.78 7.10 11.05
N THR A 103 5.11 6.08 11.57
CA THR A 103 5.30 5.61 12.94
C THR A 103 5.76 4.15 12.95
N PRO A 104 6.45 3.69 14.00
CA PRO A 104 6.85 2.28 14.17
C PRO A 104 5.68 1.28 14.18
N ARG A 105 4.45 1.75 14.38
CA ARG A 105 3.21 0.94 14.35
C ARG A 105 2.70 0.63 12.96
N SER A 106 3.12 1.43 11.98
CA SER A 106 2.75 1.20 10.58
C SER A 106 3.60 0.06 10.01
N ASN A 107 2.95 -0.93 9.42
CA ASN A 107 3.60 -2.08 8.79
C ASN A 107 2.75 -2.66 7.66
N PRO A 108 3.27 -3.56 6.81
CA PRO A 108 2.54 -4.15 5.70
C PRO A 108 1.23 -4.82 6.13
N ALA A 109 1.21 -5.57 7.25
CA ALA A 109 0.00 -6.25 7.72
C ALA A 109 -1.12 -5.28 8.11
N THR A 110 -0.80 -4.16 8.76
CA THR A 110 -1.78 -3.14 9.13
C THR A 110 -2.27 -2.36 7.90
N TYR A 111 -1.36 -1.99 7.02
CA TYR A 111 -1.68 -1.19 5.84
C TYR A 111 -2.58 -1.93 4.84
N THR A 112 -2.31 -3.21 4.60
CA THR A 112 -3.13 -4.06 3.70
C THR A 112 -4.42 -4.57 4.34
N GLY A 113 -4.59 -4.33 5.64
CA GLY A 113 -5.74 -4.84 6.39
C GLY A 113 -5.67 -6.35 6.67
N LEU A 114 -4.48 -6.98 6.56
CA LEU A 114 -4.22 -8.37 6.95
C LEU A 114 -4.30 -8.56 8.45
N PHE A 115 -3.92 -7.56 9.21
CA PHE A 115 -3.78 -7.69 10.66
C PHE A 115 -5.12 -7.88 11.38
N THR A 116 -6.22 -7.36 10.83
CA THR A 116 -7.56 -7.53 11.43
C THR A 116 -8.00 -8.98 11.48
N PRO A 117 -8.07 -9.74 10.36
CA PRO A 117 -8.43 -11.15 10.41
C PRO A 117 -7.41 -12.01 11.16
N ILE A 118 -6.13 -11.63 11.21
CA ILE A 118 -5.14 -12.32 12.06
C ILE A 118 -5.49 -12.18 13.54
N ARG A 119 -5.82 -10.98 14.01
CA ARG A 119 -6.23 -10.75 15.41
C ARG A 119 -7.51 -11.49 15.78
N GLU A 120 -8.47 -11.55 14.88
CA GLU A 120 -9.71 -12.30 15.04
C GLU A 120 -9.45 -13.81 15.14
N LEU A 121 -8.52 -14.33 14.33
CA LEU A 121 -8.10 -15.72 14.39
C LEU A 121 -7.48 -16.09 15.75
N PHE A 122 -6.59 -15.24 16.29
CA PHE A 122 -6.01 -15.44 17.63
C PHE A 122 -7.07 -15.36 18.73
N ALA A 123 -8.00 -14.41 18.66
CA ALA A 123 -9.12 -14.31 19.61
C ALA A 123 -10.07 -15.53 19.52
N GLY A 124 -10.12 -16.20 18.37
CA GLY A 124 -10.89 -17.42 18.14
C GLY A 124 -10.25 -18.70 18.72
N THR A 125 -9.01 -18.68 19.18
CA THR A 125 -8.35 -19.85 19.77
C THR A 125 -9.03 -20.25 21.10
N GLN A 126 -8.98 -21.53 21.43
CA GLN A 126 -9.60 -22.04 22.67
C GLN A 126 -9.04 -21.35 23.91
N GLU A 127 -7.72 -21.14 23.95
CA GLU A 127 -7.05 -20.51 25.08
C GLU A 127 -7.43 -19.03 25.22
N ALA A 128 -7.48 -18.27 24.10
CA ALA A 128 -7.93 -16.88 24.14
C ALA A 128 -9.38 -16.75 24.63
N ARG A 129 -10.26 -17.64 24.18
CA ARG A 129 -11.66 -17.67 24.63
C ARG A 129 -11.79 -18.00 26.12
N SER A 130 -11.02 -18.96 26.63
CA SER A 130 -11.05 -19.33 28.06
C SER A 130 -10.58 -18.19 28.95
N ARG A 131 -9.66 -17.34 28.47
CA ARG A 131 -9.18 -16.15 29.17
C ARG A 131 -10.03 -14.90 28.89
N GLY A 132 -11.08 -14.97 28.09
CA GLY A 132 -11.93 -13.84 27.69
C GLY A 132 -11.24 -12.81 26.80
N TYR A 133 -10.19 -13.22 26.05
CA TYR A 133 -9.43 -12.33 25.21
C TYR A 133 -10.14 -12.09 23.87
N LYS A 134 -10.44 -10.84 23.58
CA LYS A 134 -11.03 -10.38 22.31
C LYS A 134 -9.95 -9.91 21.33
N ALA A 135 -10.31 -9.67 20.06
CA ALA A 135 -9.38 -9.21 19.02
C ALA A 135 -8.58 -7.94 19.39
N GLY A 136 -9.15 -7.07 20.25
CA GLY A 136 -8.44 -5.89 20.79
C GLY A 136 -7.21 -6.25 21.61
N ARG A 137 -7.20 -7.40 22.30
CA ARG A 137 -6.05 -7.89 23.08
C ARG A 137 -4.81 -8.11 22.21
N PHE A 138 -5.01 -8.51 20.96
CA PHE A 138 -3.97 -8.77 19.98
C PHE A 138 -3.60 -7.54 19.12
N SER A 139 -4.06 -6.36 19.52
CA SER A 139 -3.68 -5.09 18.90
C SER A 139 -2.57 -4.41 19.69
N PHE A 140 -1.48 -4.11 19.04
CA PHE A 140 -0.41 -3.30 19.67
C PHE A 140 -0.76 -1.80 19.79
N ASN A 141 -1.90 -1.37 19.22
CA ASN A 141 -2.39 0.01 19.31
C ASN A 141 -3.34 0.23 20.51
N VAL A 142 -3.82 -0.83 21.13
CA VAL A 142 -4.84 -0.78 22.19
C VAL A 142 -4.25 -1.27 23.51
N LYS A 143 -4.58 -0.61 24.61
CA LYS A 143 -4.19 -1.05 25.96
C LYS A 143 -4.73 -2.43 26.28
N GLY A 144 -4.03 -3.15 27.13
CA GLY A 144 -4.43 -4.46 27.67
C GLY A 144 -3.59 -5.62 27.17
N GLY A 145 -3.22 -5.67 25.88
CA GLY A 145 -2.37 -6.74 25.34
C GLY A 145 -1.00 -6.30 24.90
N ARG A 146 -0.79 -5.02 24.68
CA ARG A 146 0.49 -4.44 24.27
C ARG A 146 1.46 -4.30 25.45
N CYS A 147 2.73 -4.20 25.16
CA CYS A 147 3.74 -3.74 26.11
C CYS A 147 3.45 -2.28 26.46
N GLU A 148 3.25 -1.97 27.74
CA GLU A 148 2.94 -0.59 28.15
C GLU A 148 4.19 0.29 28.21
N GLU A 149 5.39 -0.26 28.34
CA GLU A 149 6.65 0.49 28.30
C GLU A 149 6.85 1.18 26.95
N CYS A 150 6.86 0.40 25.85
CA CYS A 150 6.97 0.94 24.49
C CYS A 150 5.61 1.24 23.86
N GLN A 151 4.52 1.09 24.59
CA GLN A 151 3.16 1.30 24.11
C GLN A 151 2.80 0.53 22.81
N GLY A 152 3.47 -0.61 22.58
CA GLY A 152 3.28 -1.44 21.40
C GLY A 152 4.18 -1.10 20.20
N ASP A 153 5.09 -0.14 20.33
CA ASP A 153 6.03 0.20 19.27
C ASP A 153 7.12 -0.87 19.07
N GLY A 154 7.41 -1.64 20.14
CA GLY A 154 8.52 -2.59 20.16
C GLY A 154 9.88 -1.93 20.33
N VAL A 155 9.95 -0.61 20.13
CA VAL A 155 11.15 0.21 20.23
C VAL A 155 10.88 1.42 21.11
N LEU A 156 11.93 1.97 21.70
CA LEU A 156 11.93 3.24 22.42
C LEU A 156 12.64 4.28 21.56
N LYS A 157 12.01 5.45 21.43
CA LYS A 157 12.59 6.59 20.75
C LYS A 157 13.54 7.31 21.68
N VAL A 158 14.80 7.44 21.30
CA VAL A 158 15.79 8.27 21.98
C VAL A 158 15.96 9.56 21.17
N GLU A 159 15.46 10.66 21.74
CA GLU A 159 15.55 11.98 21.10
C GLU A 159 16.96 12.55 21.26
N MET A 160 17.56 12.94 20.14
CA MET A 160 18.88 13.56 20.10
C MET A 160 18.76 14.98 19.54
N HIS A 161 19.03 15.99 20.37
CA HIS A 161 18.78 17.40 20.06
C HIS A 161 19.38 17.91 18.73
N PHE A 162 20.49 17.34 18.26
CA PHE A 162 21.21 17.78 17.04
C PHE A 162 21.40 16.66 16.00
N LEU A 163 20.92 15.43 16.27
CA LEU A 163 21.05 14.28 15.40
C LEU A 163 19.66 13.67 15.16
N PRO A 164 19.50 12.88 14.10
CA PRO A 164 18.27 12.12 13.90
C PRO A 164 17.94 11.22 15.10
N ASP A 165 16.66 11.11 15.43
CA ASP A 165 16.19 10.26 16.52
C ASP A 165 16.61 8.80 16.29
N ILE A 166 17.05 8.14 17.36
CA ILE A 166 17.44 6.72 17.34
C ILE A 166 16.33 5.88 17.96
N TYR A 167 16.02 4.75 17.35
CA TYR A 167 15.07 3.78 17.86
C TYR A 167 15.81 2.54 18.38
N VAL A 168 15.70 2.26 19.68
CA VAL A 168 16.31 1.10 20.31
C VAL A 168 15.24 0.07 20.70
N PRO A 169 15.52 -1.24 20.62
CA PRO A 169 14.56 -2.25 21.07
C PRO A 169 14.13 -2.03 22.52
N CYS A 170 12.86 -2.19 22.80
CA CYS A 170 12.33 -2.08 24.17
C CYS A 170 12.87 -3.21 25.03
N ASP A 171 13.49 -2.89 26.16
CA ASP A 171 14.09 -3.86 27.08
C ASP A 171 13.07 -4.78 27.76
N VAL A 172 11.86 -4.29 27.97
CA VAL A 172 10.79 -5.06 28.63
C VAL A 172 10.22 -6.13 27.70
N CYS A 173 9.81 -5.78 26.48
CA CYS A 173 9.24 -6.74 25.53
C CYS A 173 10.24 -7.30 24.52
N LYS A 174 11.52 -6.89 24.56
CA LYS A 174 12.57 -7.33 23.63
C LYS A 174 12.16 -7.19 22.14
N GLY A 175 11.46 -6.11 21.83
CA GLY A 175 10.97 -5.85 20.46
C GLY A 175 9.63 -6.50 20.11
N GLN A 176 9.08 -7.35 20.98
CA GLN A 176 7.90 -8.17 20.67
C GLN A 176 6.56 -7.42 20.73
N ARG A 177 6.52 -6.15 21.14
CA ARG A 177 5.35 -5.27 21.14
C ARG A 177 4.24 -5.60 22.12
N TYR A 178 4.17 -6.83 22.66
CA TYR A 178 3.10 -7.34 23.51
C TYR A 178 3.59 -7.68 24.91
N ASN A 179 2.66 -7.77 25.85
CA ASN A 179 2.93 -8.31 27.18
C ASN A 179 3.00 -9.86 27.13
N ARG A 180 3.55 -10.44 28.17
CA ARG A 180 3.81 -11.88 28.27
C ARG A 180 2.54 -12.72 28.13
N GLU A 181 1.45 -12.32 28.76
CA GLU A 181 0.19 -13.05 28.76
C GLU A 181 -0.42 -13.13 27.35
N THR A 182 -0.28 -12.08 26.54
CA THR A 182 -0.74 -12.09 25.15
C THR A 182 0.13 -13.00 24.28
N LEU A 183 1.44 -13.05 24.52
CA LEU A 183 2.40 -13.91 23.80
C LEU A 183 2.26 -15.40 24.14
N GLU A 184 1.62 -15.75 25.26
CA GLU A 184 1.30 -17.16 25.59
C GLU A 184 0.27 -17.75 24.63
N ILE A 185 -0.64 -16.94 24.09
CA ILE A 185 -1.64 -17.43 23.13
C ILE A 185 -0.99 -17.82 21.82
N ARG A 186 -1.26 -19.04 21.37
CA ARG A 186 -0.65 -19.61 20.17
C ARG A 186 -1.70 -20.11 19.17
N TYR A 187 -1.44 -19.86 17.90
CA TYR A 187 -2.13 -20.46 16.78
C TYR A 187 -1.13 -21.29 15.95
N LYS A 188 -1.38 -22.59 15.74
CA LYS A 188 -0.43 -23.52 15.11
C LYS A 188 0.99 -23.43 15.69
N GLY A 189 1.10 -23.28 17.02
CA GLY A 189 2.40 -23.20 17.70
C GLY A 189 3.09 -21.84 17.66
N ARG A 190 2.58 -20.83 16.94
CA ARG A 190 3.14 -19.48 16.83
C ARG A 190 2.30 -18.47 17.61
N ASN A 191 2.94 -17.55 18.30
CA ASN A 191 2.27 -16.41 18.94
C ASN A 191 2.09 -15.26 17.94
N ILE A 192 1.40 -14.19 18.34
CA ILE A 192 1.09 -13.06 17.46
C ILE A 192 2.34 -12.31 16.97
N ASN A 193 3.38 -12.22 17.79
CA ASN A 193 4.65 -11.61 17.38
C ASN A 193 5.40 -12.50 16.38
N ASP A 194 5.42 -13.83 16.60
CA ASP A 194 6.04 -14.76 15.65
C ASP A 194 5.43 -14.61 14.26
N VAL A 195 4.10 -14.40 14.21
CA VAL A 195 3.38 -14.15 12.94
C VAL A 195 3.77 -12.83 12.31
N LEU A 196 3.94 -11.77 13.08
CA LEU A 196 4.41 -10.48 12.56
C LEU A 196 5.84 -10.53 12.02
N GLU A 197 6.67 -11.42 12.58
CA GLU A 197 8.05 -11.64 12.12
C GLU A 197 8.16 -12.58 10.90
N MET A 198 7.07 -13.28 10.53
CA MET A 198 7.05 -14.09 9.30
C MET A 198 7.22 -13.21 8.07
N THR A 199 7.98 -13.71 7.09
CA THR A 199 7.96 -13.17 5.72
C THR A 199 6.60 -13.46 5.08
N VAL A 200 6.27 -12.76 4.01
CA VAL A 200 5.05 -13.03 3.23
C VAL A 200 5.08 -14.47 2.70
N GLU A 201 6.27 -14.95 2.27
CA GLU A 201 6.49 -16.31 1.78
C GLU A 201 6.20 -17.36 2.85
N ASP A 202 6.67 -17.17 4.09
CA ASP A 202 6.40 -18.08 5.20
C ASP A 202 4.93 -18.03 5.66
N ALA A 203 4.34 -16.85 5.64
CA ALA A 203 2.97 -16.63 6.08
C ALA A 203 1.93 -17.25 5.13
N LEU A 204 2.21 -17.27 3.82
CA LEU A 204 1.27 -17.80 2.82
C LEU A 204 0.88 -19.25 3.07
N PRO A 205 1.80 -20.23 3.20
CA PRO A 205 1.45 -21.61 3.53
C PRO A 205 0.87 -21.74 4.95
N PHE A 206 1.32 -20.94 5.90
CA PHE A 206 0.82 -20.95 7.28
C PHE A 206 -0.67 -20.61 7.35
N PHE A 207 -1.14 -19.64 6.56
CA PHE A 207 -2.52 -19.17 6.50
C PHE A 207 -3.30 -19.67 5.27
N ALA A 208 -2.81 -20.65 4.53
CA ALA A 208 -3.43 -21.13 3.28
C ALA A 208 -4.92 -21.50 3.42
N ALA A 209 -5.31 -22.05 4.59
CA ALA A 209 -6.70 -22.44 4.87
C ALA A 209 -7.61 -21.29 5.31
N ILE A 210 -7.11 -20.04 5.40
CA ILE A 210 -7.87 -18.88 5.89
C ILE A 210 -8.27 -17.97 4.73
N PRO A 211 -9.54 -18.01 4.28
CA PRO A 211 -9.99 -17.28 3.07
C PRO A 211 -9.85 -15.76 3.15
N MET A 212 -9.84 -15.20 4.35
CA MET A 212 -9.69 -13.75 4.55
C MET A 212 -8.23 -13.27 4.56
N ILE A 213 -7.26 -14.19 4.65
CA ILE A 213 -5.84 -13.88 4.78
C ILE A 213 -5.08 -14.32 3.51
N ALA A 214 -5.27 -15.55 3.07
CA ALA A 214 -4.51 -16.15 1.97
C ALA A 214 -4.53 -15.35 0.66
N PRO A 215 -5.65 -14.80 0.15
CA PRO A 215 -5.66 -14.03 -1.08
C PRO A 215 -4.84 -12.75 -0.99
N LYS A 216 -4.83 -12.08 0.17
CA LYS A 216 -4.05 -10.86 0.37
C LYS A 216 -2.55 -11.14 0.44
N LEU A 217 -2.15 -12.26 1.06
CA LEU A 217 -0.76 -12.71 1.05
C LEU A 217 -0.33 -13.10 -0.36
N GLN A 218 -1.20 -13.77 -1.11
CA GLN A 218 -0.94 -14.11 -2.51
C GLN A 218 -0.68 -12.86 -3.35
N THR A 219 -1.49 -11.80 -3.20
CA THR A 219 -1.28 -10.53 -3.90
C THR A 219 0.07 -9.88 -3.52
N LEU A 220 0.46 -9.95 -2.23
CA LEU A 220 1.79 -9.47 -1.81
C LEU A 220 2.94 -10.28 -2.44
N MET A 221 2.76 -11.60 -2.60
CA MET A 221 3.72 -12.44 -3.34
C MET A 221 3.83 -12.02 -4.81
N GLU A 222 2.69 -11.84 -5.47
CA GLU A 222 2.60 -11.49 -6.90
C GLU A 222 3.24 -10.14 -7.24
N VAL A 223 3.19 -9.17 -6.32
CA VAL A 223 3.92 -7.90 -6.48
C VAL A 223 5.41 -7.98 -6.09
N GLY A 224 5.93 -9.18 -5.81
CA GLY A 224 7.35 -9.40 -5.54
C GLY A 224 7.81 -8.98 -4.13
N LEU A 225 6.94 -9.10 -3.11
CA LEU A 225 7.24 -8.78 -1.72
C LEU A 225 7.36 -10.03 -0.82
N SER A 226 7.80 -11.17 -1.39
CA SER A 226 7.94 -12.46 -0.69
C SER A 226 8.78 -12.37 0.59
N TYR A 227 9.87 -11.60 0.54
CA TYR A 227 10.88 -11.47 1.59
C TYR A 227 10.51 -10.46 2.70
N VAL A 228 9.50 -9.61 2.48
CA VAL A 228 9.09 -8.58 3.44
C VAL A 228 8.37 -9.23 4.62
N ARG A 229 8.71 -8.83 5.85
CA ARG A 229 8.00 -9.31 7.05
C ARG A 229 6.66 -8.60 7.21
N LEU A 230 5.66 -9.33 7.69
CA LEU A 230 4.31 -8.79 7.91
C LEU A 230 4.31 -7.59 8.86
N GLY A 231 5.08 -7.67 9.94
CA GLY A 231 5.25 -6.63 10.96
C GLY A 231 6.42 -5.68 10.73
N GLN A 232 7.07 -5.71 9.56
CA GLN A 232 8.19 -4.83 9.25
C GLN A 232 7.78 -3.36 9.37
N ASN A 233 8.57 -2.58 10.08
CA ASN A 233 8.30 -1.17 10.29
C ASN A 233 8.28 -0.41 8.94
N ALA A 234 7.24 0.38 8.72
CA ALA A 234 7.07 1.16 7.50
C ALA A 234 8.23 2.10 7.18
N THR A 235 8.94 2.59 8.21
CA THR A 235 10.10 3.48 8.03
C THR A 235 11.36 2.76 7.54
N THR A 236 11.38 1.43 7.58
CA THR A 236 12.50 0.61 7.09
C THR A 236 12.26 0.08 5.68
N LEU A 237 11.08 0.31 5.11
CA LEU A 237 10.77 -0.05 3.73
C LEU A 237 11.40 0.96 2.77
N SER A 238 11.97 0.47 1.68
CA SER A 238 12.36 1.31 0.56
C SER A 238 11.12 1.93 -0.13
N GLY A 239 11.31 3.01 -0.91
CA GLY A 239 10.22 3.63 -1.67
C GLY A 239 9.49 2.64 -2.58
N GLY A 240 10.23 1.78 -3.28
CA GLY A 240 9.64 0.75 -4.14
C GLY A 240 8.89 -0.35 -3.38
N GLU A 241 9.33 -0.74 -2.18
CA GLU A 241 8.58 -1.66 -1.32
C GLU A 241 7.28 -1.03 -0.82
N ALA A 242 7.34 0.22 -0.35
CA ALA A 242 6.17 0.97 0.08
C ALA A 242 5.14 1.11 -1.05
N GLN A 243 5.59 1.40 -2.26
CA GLN A 243 4.77 1.48 -3.47
C GLN A 243 4.09 0.14 -3.78
N ARG A 244 4.85 -0.97 -3.77
CA ARG A 244 4.30 -2.31 -4.02
C ARG A 244 3.32 -2.76 -2.94
N VAL A 245 3.53 -2.39 -1.65
CA VAL A 245 2.53 -2.62 -0.60
C VAL A 245 1.24 -1.86 -0.87
N LYS A 246 1.32 -0.61 -1.34
CA LYS A 246 0.14 0.17 -1.76
C LYS A 246 -0.58 -0.49 -2.94
N LEU A 247 0.18 -0.91 -3.94
CA LEU A 247 -0.35 -1.61 -5.12
C LEU A 247 -1.07 -2.90 -4.70
N ALA A 248 -0.45 -3.74 -3.86
CA ALA A 248 -1.05 -4.97 -3.35
C ALA A 248 -2.37 -4.72 -2.61
N LYS A 249 -2.44 -3.66 -1.79
CA LYS A 249 -3.68 -3.26 -1.12
C LYS A 249 -4.79 -2.93 -2.12
N GLU A 250 -4.49 -2.18 -3.16
CA GLU A 250 -5.49 -1.81 -4.17
C GLU A 250 -5.93 -3.01 -5.02
N LEU A 251 -4.98 -3.85 -5.47
CA LEU A 251 -5.27 -5.07 -6.24
C LEU A 251 -6.04 -6.12 -5.44
N SER A 252 -5.88 -6.16 -4.11
CA SER A 252 -6.64 -7.07 -3.25
C SER A 252 -8.11 -6.67 -3.04
N LYS A 253 -8.51 -5.47 -3.47
CA LYS A 253 -9.90 -5.02 -3.44
C LYS A 253 -10.66 -5.60 -4.62
N ARG A 254 -11.96 -5.88 -4.41
CA ARG A 254 -12.83 -6.28 -5.52
C ARG A 254 -12.94 -5.12 -6.53
N ALA A 255 -12.69 -5.41 -7.79
CA ALA A 255 -12.88 -4.44 -8.86
C ALA A 255 -14.37 -4.03 -8.96
N THR A 256 -14.65 -2.74 -8.85
CA THR A 256 -16.00 -2.18 -8.90
C THR A 256 -16.04 -0.99 -9.86
N GLY A 257 -15.66 -1.20 -11.11
CA GLY A 257 -15.63 -0.14 -12.11
C GLY A 257 -14.26 0.07 -12.75
N ASN A 258 -14.17 1.10 -13.59
CA ASN A 258 -12.97 1.42 -14.36
C ASN A 258 -12.03 2.31 -13.53
N THR A 259 -10.93 1.75 -13.08
CA THR A 259 -9.93 2.46 -12.27
C THR A 259 -8.69 2.79 -13.08
N LEU A 260 -8.30 4.06 -13.08
CA LEU A 260 -7.02 4.53 -13.60
C LEU A 260 -5.97 4.47 -12.48
N TYR A 261 -4.96 3.62 -12.64
CA TYR A 261 -3.82 3.55 -11.73
C TYR A 261 -2.68 4.40 -12.28
N ILE A 262 -2.14 5.27 -11.46
CA ILE A 262 -0.96 6.07 -11.76
C ILE A 262 0.16 5.60 -10.86
N LEU A 263 1.27 5.15 -11.45
CA LEU A 263 2.44 4.67 -10.75
C LEU A 263 3.60 5.63 -11.03
N ASP A 264 4.21 6.13 -9.97
CA ASP A 264 5.38 7.00 -10.07
C ASP A 264 6.65 6.18 -9.92
N GLU A 265 7.48 6.15 -10.97
CA GLU A 265 8.75 5.40 -11.05
C GLU A 265 8.64 3.94 -10.52
N PRO A 266 7.78 3.09 -11.11
CA PRO A 266 7.51 1.74 -10.64
C PRO A 266 8.69 0.77 -10.83
#